data_90db369160fae7d2188fc043e4449ecf
#
_entry.id   90db369160fae7d2188fc043e4449ecf
#
_cell.length_a   1.000
_cell.length_b   1.000
_cell.length_c   1.000
_cell.angle_alpha   90.00
_cell.angle_beta   90.00
_cell.angle_gamma   90.00
#
_symmetry.space_group_name_H-M   'P 1'
#
loop_
_entity.id
_entity.type
_entity.pdbx_description
1 polymer ?
#
loop_
_entity_poly.entity_id
_entity_poly.type
_entity_poly.pdbx_seq_one_letter_code
_entity_poly.pdbx_strand_id
1 'polypeptide(L)'
;METKSTVYSLILLLCTLSFQASAQSESYKKNWKSLSKENAYNREPDWLKDAKFGIYLHWGVYSVPAYSYEWYSRHMFMESRKEYQYHKEHYGDPREFGYDKLVPLFRAEHFNAKEWVDLFQRAGAKFGGQVAEHHDGVAMWDSKITPWNVALMGPKRDVLGEYSRELKKHGMKVMTTFHHARLLQRYKNTERPDRPEFWDLYDSHFPYSEEMPTSSNNPMLRLLYGNVTPEEFYEPIWLGELKEVIDNYSPDIIYFDSWLNLIPEEYLYKFTQYFLEDAKKKNKEVAIFRKQVDSWGDAPATANTFAYQVYDNE
;
A
#
# COMPACT_ATOMS: atom_id res chain seq x y z
N MET A 1 11.71 -11.94 50.53
CA MET A 1 12.11 -10.55 50.19
C MET A 1 12.34 -10.28 48.69
N GLU A 2 12.35 -11.31 47.86
CA GLU A 2 12.62 -11.20 46.39
C GLU A 2 11.46 -10.70 45.53
N THR A 3 10.21 -10.90 45.96
CA THR A 3 9.01 -10.55 45.18
C THR A 3 8.75 -9.06 45.04
N LYS A 4 9.16 -8.23 46.02
CA LYS A 4 8.93 -6.77 45.97
C LYS A 4 9.90 -6.07 45.01
N SER A 5 11.15 -6.56 44.89
CA SER A 5 12.14 -5.98 43.98
C SER A 5 11.76 -6.15 42.51
N THR A 6 11.21 -7.30 42.14
CA THR A 6 10.80 -7.62 40.76
C THR A 6 9.60 -6.78 40.32
N VAL A 7 8.65 -6.49 41.22
CA VAL A 7 7.48 -5.66 40.92
C VAL A 7 7.89 -4.18 40.70
N TYR A 8 8.80 -3.65 41.53
CA TYR A 8 9.29 -2.29 41.34
C TYR A 8 10.11 -2.11 40.05
N SER A 9 10.90 -3.13 39.65
CA SER A 9 11.62 -3.11 38.39
C SER A 9 10.67 -3.15 37.17
N LEU A 10 9.59 -3.90 37.26
CA LEU A 10 8.58 -3.95 36.18
C LEU A 10 7.80 -2.64 36.05
N ILE A 11 7.43 -2.01 37.16
CA ILE A 11 6.75 -0.72 37.17
C ILE A 11 7.66 0.38 36.64
N LEU A 12 8.95 0.38 37.01
CA LEU A 12 9.92 1.35 36.49
C LEU A 12 10.12 1.19 34.98
N LEU A 13 10.17 -0.05 34.47
CA LEU A 13 10.31 -0.33 33.04
C LEU A 13 9.06 0.12 32.25
N LEU A 14 7.85 -0.11 32.78
CA LEU A 14 6.60 0.34 32.18
C LEU A 14 6.50 1.89 32.18
N CYS A 15 6.93 2.55 33.25
CA CYS A 15 6.96 4.01 33.31
C CYS A 15 7.98 4.61 32.36
N THR A 16 9.16 3.99 32.16
CA THR A 16 10.15 4.47 31.20
C THR A 16 9.69 4.26 29.76
N LEU A 17 9.06 3.14 29.45
CA LEU A 17 8.49 2.89 28.11
C LEU A 17 7.36 3.88 27.78
N SER A 18 6.46 4.15 28.72
CA SER A 18 5.38 5.13 28.53
C SER A 18 5.90 6.57 28.38
N PHE A 19 6.96 6.92 29.11
CA PHE A 19 7.59 8.24 29.00
C PHE A 19 8.33 8.40 27.66
N GLN A 20 9.01 7.36 27.19
CA GLN A 20 9.67 7.35 25.88
C GLN A 20 8.65 7.46 24.73
N ALA A 21 7.55 6.70 24.79
CA ALA A 21 6.49 6.78 23.79
C ALA A 21 5.82 8.17 23.75
N SER A 22 5.57 8.77 24.92
CA SER A 22 5.03 10.12 25.01
C SER A 22 5.98 11.18 24.48
N ALA A 23 7.28 11.11 24.82
CA ALA A 23 8.30 12.03 24.32
C ALA A 23 8.49 11.90 22.81
N GLN A 24 8.43 10.70 22.26
CA GLN A 24 8.51 10.43 20.83
C GLN A 24 7.30 11.01 20.08
N SER A 25 6.07 10.81 20.59
CA SER A 25 4.86 11.40 20.04
C SER A 25 4.90 12.93 20.01
N GLU A 26 5.37 13.58 21.05
CA GLU A 26 5.54 15.04 21.09
C GLU A 26 6.62 15.54 20.12
N SER A 27 7.69 14.77 19.91
CA SER A 27 8.72 15.06 18.92
C SER A 27 8.14 15.04 17.50
N TYR A 28 7.33 14.03 17.15
CA TYR A 28 6.68 13.98 15.83
C TYR A 28 5.67 15.10 15.62
N LYS A 29 4.86 15.47 16.60
CA LYS A 29 3.96 16.63 16.49
C LYS A 29 4.70 17.92 16.16
N LYS A 30 5.87 18.13 16.76
CA LYS A 30 6.72 19.29 16.47
C LYS A 30 7.28 19.21 15.03
N ASN A 31 7.70 18.04 14.61
CA ASN A 31 8.25 17.80 13.29
C ASN A 31 7.18 18.00 12.19
N TRP A 32 5.95 17.53 12.39
CA TRP A 32 4.84 17.76 11.46
C TRP A 32 4.52 19.25 11.30
N LYS A 33 4.54 20.03 12.39
CA LYS A 33 4.34 21.48 12.34
C LYS A 33 5.45 22.18 11.56
N SER A 34 6.70 21.75 11.72
CA SER A 34 7.83 22.29 10.96
C SER A 34 7.68 21.99 9.47
N LEU A 35 7.41 20.73 9.13
CA LEU A 35 7.23 20.29 7.75
C LEU A 35 6.09 21.06 7.05
N SER A 36 4.98 21.26 7.74
CA SER A 36 3.84 22.05 7.24
C SER A 36 4.19 23.50 6.94
N LYS A 37 5.00 24.14 7.80
CA LYS A 37 5.43 25.52 7.61
C LYS A 37 6.44 25.71 6.46
N GLU A 38 7.41 24.81 6.39
CA GLU A 38 8.52 24.91 5.44
C GLU A 38 8.13 24.56 3.99
N ASN A 39 7.16 23.68 3.83
CA ASN A 39 6.80 23.13 2.51
C ASN A 39 5.44 23.59 1.99
N ALA A 40 4.77 24.52 2.65
CA ALA A 40 3.39 24.93 2.33
C ALA A 40 2.43 23.72 2.21
N TYR A 41 2.71 22.69 2.98
CA TYR A 41 2.12 21.36 2.90
C TYR A 41 0.59 21.34 3.06
N ASN A 42 0.02 22.29 3.80
CA ASN A 42 -1.43 22.40 4.00
C ASN A 42 -2.15 23.11 2.85
N ARG A 43 -1.44 23.40 1.77
CA ARG A 43 -2.03 24.07 0.61
C ARG A 43 -2.32 23.06 -0.47
N GLU A 44 -3.57 23.04 -0.92
CA GLU A 44 -3.95 22.32 -2.12
C GLU A 44 -3.18 22.89 -3.32
N PRO A 45 -2.52 22.08 -4.16
CA PRO A 45 -1.85 22.54 -5.36
C PRO A 45 -2.79 23.32 -6.28
N ASP A 46 -2.33 24.44 -6.82
CA ASP A 46 -3.18 25.27 -7.69
C ASP A 46 -3.66 24.50 -8.91
N TRP A 47 -2.79 23.67 -9.51
CA TRP A 47 -3.16 22.84 -10.65
C TRP A 47 -4.26 21.82 -10.31
N LEU A 48 -4.33 21.33 -9.05
CA LEU A 48 -5.33 20.35 -8.62
C LEU A 48 -6.72 20.98 -8.54
N LYS A 49 -6.81 22.21 -8.08
CA LYS A 49 -8.08 22.98 -8.04
C LYS A 49 -8.73 23.09 -9.41
N ASP A 50 -7.91 23.21 -10.45
CA ASP A 50 -8.36 23.35 -11.84
C ASP A 50 -8.54 22.00 -12.54
N ALA A 51 -7.91 20.94 -12.06
CA ALA A 51 -7.92 19.64 -12.72
C ALA A 51 -9.32 19.02 -12.80
N LYS A 52 -10.13 19.08 -11.72
CA LYS A 52 -11.52 18.63 -11.59
C LYS A 52 -11.77 17.17 -11.90
N PHE A 53 -11.11 16.58 -12.91
CA PHE A 53 -11.38 15.22 -13.38
C PHE A 53 -10.08 14.46 -13.67
N GLY A 54 -9.99 13.27 -13.14
CA GLY A 54 -8.93 12.29 -13.39
C GLY A 54 -9.49 10.89 -13.53
N ILE A 55 -8.68 9.97 -14.04
CA ILE A 55 -9.05 8.57 -14.21
C ILE A 55 -8.08 7.71 -13.42
N TYR A 56 -8.62 6.84 -12.58
CA TYR A 56 -7.90 5.91 -11.73
C TYR A 56 -8.28 4.47 -12.07
N LEU A 57 -7.30 3.58 -12.07
CA LEU A 57 -7.48 2.19 -12.49
C LEU A 57 -7.01 1.22 -11.41
N HIS A 58 -7.89 0.27 -11.06
CA HIS A 58 -7.51 -0.99 -10.41
C HIS A 58 -7.24 -2.04 -11.49
N TRP A 59 -5.98 -2.34 -11.72
CA TRP A 59 -5.56 -3.37 -12.67
C TRP A 59 -4.23 -3.98 -12.24
N GLY A 60 -4.18 -5.29 -12.14
CA GLY A 60 -3.02 -6.05 -11.66
C GLY A 60 -3.25 -7.55 -11.77
N VAL A 61 -2.43 -8.33 -11.09
CA VAL A 61 -2.47 -9.81 -11.11
C VAL A 61 -3.83 -10.36 -10.68
N TYR A 62 -4.52 -9.70 -9.77
CA TYR A 62 -5.89 -10.06 -9.36
C TYR A 62 -6.92 -10.00 -10.51
N SER A 63 -6.57 -9.42 -11.66
CA SER A 63 -7.41 -9.41 -12.87
C SER A 63 -7.25 -10.68 -13.72
N VAL A 64 -6.25 -11.53 -13.44
CA VAL A 64 -6.01 -12.77 -14.21
C VAL A 64 -7.21 -13.71 -14.18
N PRO A 65 -7.86 -13.96 -13.04
CA PRO A 65 -9.01 -14.83 -13.00
C PRO A 65 -10.24 -14.30 -13.76
N ALA A 66 -10.30 -13.00 -14.04
CA ALA A 66 -11.46 -12.31 -14.60
C ALA A 66 -12.76 -12.64 -13.83
N TYR A 67 -12.66 -12.81 -12.52
CA TYR A 67 -13.74 -13.20 -11.63
C TYR A 67 -13.72 -12.39 -10.35
N SER A 68 -14.88 -11.92 -9.94
CA SER A 68 -15.08 -11.12 -8.72
C SER A 68 -14.41 -9.73 -8.80
N TYR A 69 -13.43 -9.40 -7.96
CA TYR A 69 -12.86 -8.06 -7.82
C TYR A 69 -11.42 -8.13 -7.26
N GLU A 70 -10.82 -6.99 -6.96
CA GLU A 70 -9.40 -6.84 -6.59
C GLU A 70 -9.00 -7.59 -5.30
N TRP A 71 -9.96 -7.96 -4.47
CA TRP A 71 -9.72 -8.77 -3.28
C TRP A 71 -9.62 -10.27 -3.56
N TYR A 72 -9.66 -10.67 -4.83
CA TYR A 72 -9.54 -12.07 -5.21
C TYR A 72 -8.31 -12.73 -4.60
N SER A 73 -7.16 -12.04 -4.59
CA SER A 73 -5.89 -12.51 -3.99
C SER A 73 -6.02 -12.96 -2.53
N ARG A 74 -6.92 -12.34 -1.77
CA ARG A 74 -7.25 -12.73 -0.41
C ARG A 74 -8.30 -13.84 -0.36
N HIS A 75 -9.41 -13.62 -1.07
CA HIS A 75 -10.59 -14.45 -0.93
C HIS A 75 -10.44 -15.85 -1.52
N MET A 76 -9.48 -16.04 -2.44
CA MET A 76 -9.11 -17.36 -2.95
C MET A 76 -8.57 -18.32 -1.88
N PHE A 77 -8.13 -17.81 -0.73
CA PHE A 77 -7.66 -18.61 0.41
C PHE A 77 -8.72 -18.84 1.49
N MET A 78 -9.92 -18.33 1.32
CA MET A 78 -10.98 -18.39 2.33
C MET A 78 -12.09 -19.35 1.90
N GLU A 79 -12.18 -20.54 2.50
CA GLU A 79 -13.11 -21.61 2.11
C GLU A 79 -14.59 -21.19 2.08
N SER A 80 -14.96 -20.21 2.91
CA SER A 80 -16.33 -19.67 2.96
C SER A 80 -16.66 -18.74 1.79
N ARG A 81 -15.69 -18.40 0.95
CA ARG A 81 -15.85 -17.44 -0.15
C ARG A 81 -16.06 -18.12 -1.50
N LYS A 82 -16.85 -17.46 -2.35
CA LYS A 82 -17.08 -17.92 -3.73
C LYS A 82 -15.80 -17.93 -4.56
N GLU A 83 -14.85 -17.03 -4.26
CA GLU A 83 -13.54 -16.95 -4.91
C GLU A 83 -12.69 -18.19 -4.64
N TYR A 84 -12.79 -18.78 -3.44
CA TYR A 84 -12.12 -20.04 -3.13
C TYR A 84 -12.66 -21.19 -3.97
N GLN A 85 -13.98 -21.33 -4.06
CA GLN A 85 -14.62 -22.37 -4.86
C GLN A 85 -14.28 -22.21 -6.33
N TYR A 86 -14.40 -21.00 -6.87
CA TYR A 86 -14.01 -20.68 -8.23
C TYR A 86 -12.54 -21.02 -8.51
N HIS A 87 -11.65 -20.64 -7.59
CA HIS A 87 -10.22 -20.91 -7.73
C HIS A 87 -9.93 -22.40 -7.79
N LYS A 88 -10.54 -23.16 -6.87
CA LYS A 88 -10.39 -24.60 -6.79
C LYS A 88 -10.87 -25.31 -8.06
N GLU A 89 -11.94 -24.84 -8.66
CA GLU A 89 -12.51 -25.41 -9.90
C GLU A 89 -11.65 -25.10 -11.14
N HIS A 90 -11.06 -23.91 -11.21
CA HIS A 90 -10.40 -23.43 -12.44
C HIS A 90 -8.87 -23.52 -12.40
N TYR A 91 -8.27 -23.47 -11.22
CA TYR A 91 -6.81 -23.45 -11.03
C TYR A 91 -6.30 -24.60 -10.16
N GLY A 92 -7.14 -25.18 -9.32
CA GLY A 92 -6.77 -26.21 -8.36
C GLY A 92 -6.80 -25.71 -6.91
N ASP A 93 -6.39 -26.59 -6.00
CA ASP A 93 -6.40 -26.27 -4.57
C ASP A 93 -5.45 -25.11 -4.27
N PRO A 94 -5.89 -24.04 -3.55
CA PRO A 94 -5.02 -22.91 -3.20
C PRO A 94 -3.77 -23.28 -2.40
N ARG A 95 -3.75 -24.47 -1.76
CA ARG A 95 -2.56 -25.01 -1.07
C ARG A 95 -1.45 -25.38 -2.04
N GLU A 96 -1.80 -25.81 -3.26
CA GLU A 96 -0.87 -26.21 -4.32
C GLU A 96 -0.72 -25.12 -5.38
N PHE A 97 -1.81 -24.46 -5.73
CA PHE A 97 -1.84 -23.37 -6.69
C PHE A 97 -2.21 -22.07 -5.99
N GLY A 98 -1.24 -21.46 -5.31
CA GLY A 98 -1.40 -20.18 -4.60
C GLY A 98 -1.39 -18.99 -5.54
N TYR A 99 -1.52 -17.78 -4.95
CA TYR A 99 -1.51 -16.53 -5.72
C TYR A 99 -0.20 -16.31 -6.47
N ASP A 100 0.92 -16.80 -5.94
CA ASP A 100 2.23 -16.80 -6.58
C ASP A 100 2.22 -17.43 -7.98
N LYS A 101 1.34 -18.40 -8.22
CA LYS A 101 1.19 -19.05 -9.53
C LYS A 101 0.39 -18.23 -10.53
N LEU A 102 -0.42 -17.28 -10.06
CA LEU A 102 -1.13 -16.34 -10.93
C LEU A 102 -0.22 -15.21 -11.44
N VAL A 103 0.83 -14.84 -10.70
CA VAL A 103 1.74 -13.74 -11.09
C VAL A 103 2.31 -13.92 -12.49
N PRO A 104 2.90 -15.07 -12.88
CA PRO A 104 3.41 -15.24 -14.23
C PRO A 104 2.33 -15.32 -15.31
N LEU A 105 1.06 -15.51 -14.93
CA LEU A 105 -0.07 -15.54 -15.87
C LEU A 105 -0.60 -14.15 -16.23
N PHE A 106 -0.22 -13.12 -15.45
CA PHE A 106 -0.52 -11.73 -15.80
C PHE A 106 0.41 -11.28 -16.94
N ARG A 107 -0.07 -11.32 -18.16
CA ARG A 107 0.76 -11.06 -19.37
C ARG A 107 0.61 -9.69 -19.97
N ALA A 108 -0.48 -8.98 -19.66
CA ALA A 108 -0.76 -7.63 -20.16
C ALA A 108 -0.60 -7.51 -21.70
N GLU A 109 -1.00 -8.53 -22.46
CA GLU A 109 -0.76 -8.67 -23.90
C GLU A 109 -1.36 -7.50 -24.71
N HIS A 110 -2.49 -6.99 -24.28
CA HIS A 110 -3.19 -5.89 -24.94
C HIS A 110 -2.96 -4.53 -24.27
N PHE A 111 -2.02 -4.45 -23.32
CA PHE A 111 -1.71 -3.18 -22.69
C PHE A 111 -0.97 -2.26 -23.64
N ASN A 112 -1.58 -1.11 -23.92
CA ASN A 112 -0.99 -0.03 -24.69
C ASN A 112 -1.22 1.29 -23.95
N ALA A 113 -0.19 1.76 -23.24
CA ALA A 113 -0.26 2.96 -22.43
C ALA A 113 -0.72 4.20 -23.24
N LYS A 114 -0.26 4.30 -24.50
CA LYS A 114 -0.66 5.42 -25.37
C LYS A 114 -2.16 5.42 -25.66
N GLU A 115 -2.72 4.29 -26.04
CA GLU A 115 -4.15 4.19 -26.35
C GLU A 115 -5.02 4.53 -25.14
N TRP A 116 -4.60 4.06 -23.95
CA TRP A 116 -5.32 4.38 -22.71
C TRP A 116 -5.25 5.87 -22.39
N VAL A 117 -4.07 6.47 -22.48
CA VAL A 117 -3.89 7.90 -22.18
C VAL A 117 -4.56 8.79 -23.23
N ASP A 118 -4.53 8.41 -24.51
CA ASP A 118 -5.30 9.09 -25.57
C ASP A 118 -6.81 9.09 -25.25
N LEU A 119 -7.34 7.97 -24.75
CA LEU A 119 -8.73 7.88 -24.33
C LEU A 119 -9.02 8.80 -23.15
N PHE A 120 -8.16 8.82 -22.13
CA PHE A 120 -8.31 9.66 -20.95
C PHE A 120 -8.27 11.16 -21.32
N GLN A 121 -7.35 11.54 -22.20
CA GLN A 121 -7.27 12.91 -22.68
C GLN A 121 -8.53 13.31 -23.45
N ARG A 122 -9.05 12.45 -24.32
CA ARG A 122 -10.32 12.69 -25.04
C ARG A 122 -11.53 12.78 -24.09
N ALA A 123 -11.51 12.05 -22.99
CA ALA A 123 -12.51 12.15 -21.93
C ALA A 123 -12.40 13.45 -21.11
N GLY A 124 -11.32 14.22 -21.27
CA GLY A 124 -11.10 15.49 -20.57
C GLY A 124 -10.32 15.36 -19.27
N ALA A 125 -9.77 14.16 -18.96
CA ALA A 125 -8.98 13.96 -17.75
C ALA A 125 -7.72 14.84 -17.75
N LYS A 126 -7.37 15.33 -16.56
CA LYS A 126 -6.19 16.17 -16.32
C LYS A 126 -5.09 15.42 -15.56
N PHE A 127 -5.45 14.33 -14.91
CA PHE A 127 -4.51 13.42 -14.28
C PHE A 127 -4.98 11.98 -14.51
N GLY A 128 -4.06 11.07 -14.43
CA GLY A 128 -4.33 9.65 -14.54
C GLY A 128 -3.51 8.85 -13.55
N GLY A 129 -4.01 7.69 -13.16
CA GLY A 129 -3.36 6.85 -12.19
C GLY A 129 -3.75 5.39 -12.29
N GLN A 130 -2.86 4.56 -11.77
CA GLN A 130 -3.15 3.15 -11.53
C GLN A 130 -2.60 2.73 -10.18
N VAL A 131 -3.05 1.59 -9.69
CA VAL A 131 -2.45 0.94 -8.55
C VAL A 131 -1.01 0.57 -8.89
N ALA A 132 -0.05 1.17 -8.18
CA ALA A 132 1.36 0.81 -8.28
C ALA A 132 1.59 -0.54 -7.59
N GLU A 133 1.03 -0.71 -6.40
CA GLU A 133 0.99 -1.97 -5.69
C GLU A 133 -0.29 -2.10 -4.87
N HIS A 134 -1.02 -3.18 -5.10
CA HIS A 134 -2.18 -3.52 -4.31
C HIS A 134 -1.78 -4.27 -3.02
N HIS A 135 -2.75 -4.71 -2.24
CA HIS A 135 -2.51 -5.56 -1.05
C HIS A 135 -1.86 -6.90 -1.39
N ASP A 136 -1.81 -7.26 -2.66
CA ASP A 136 -1.33 -8.54 -3.17
C ASP A 136 0.19 -8.65 -3.26
N GLY A 137 0.92 -7.57 -2.97
CA GLY A 137 2.37 -7.57 -2.89
C GLY A 137 3.07 -7.66 -4.26
N VAL A 138 2.38 -7.32 -5.36
CA VAL A 138 2.97 -7.33 -6.70
C VAL A 138 3.16 -5.91 -7.21
N ALA A 139 4.43 -5.53 -7.36
CA ALA A 139 4.82 -4.23 -7.88
C ALA A 139 4.57 -4.14 -9.40
N MET A 140 3.84 -3.11 -9.83
CA MET A 140 3.54 -2.87 -11.25
C MET A 140 4.67 -2.11 -11.99
N TRP A 141 5.87 -2.06 -11.41
CA TRP A 141 7.08 -1.42 -11.96
C TRP A 141 8.30 -2.34 -11.85
N ASP A 142 9.44 -1.91 -12.41
CA ASP A 142 10.74 -2.59 -12.29
C ASP A 142 11.35 -2.34 -10.91
N SER A 143 10.78 -2.95 -9.87
CA SER A 143 11.27 -2.83 -8.50
C SER A 143 12.59 -3.54 -8.31
N LYS A 144 13.48 -2.93 -7.52
CA LYS A 144 14.73 -3.53 -7.03
C LYS A 144 14.60 -4.01 -5.58
N ILE A 145 13.47 -3.74 -4.95
CA ILE A 145 13.16 -4.09 -3.57
C ILE A 145 12.47 -5.44 -3.51
N THR A 146 11.41 -5.61 -4.29
CA THR A 146 10.71 -6.89 -4.37
C THR A 146 10.97 -7.61 -5.70
N PRO A 147 11.25 -8.93 -5.67
CA PRO A 147 11.30 -9.74 -6.88
C PRO A 147 9.91 -10.00 -7.48
N TRP A 148 8.84 -9.75 -6.72
CA TRP A 148 7.47 -9.88 -7.16
C TRP A 148 7.03 -8.63 -7.91
N ASN A 149 7.51 -8.48 -9.14
CA ASN A 149 7.19 -7.34 -9.97
C ASN A 149 6.99 -7.75 -11.43
N VAL A 150 6.21 -6.93 -12.13
CA VAL A 150 5.80 -7.22 -13.51
C VAL A 150 6.92 -7.04 -14.55
N ALA A 151 8.04 -6.43 -14.18
CA ALA A 151 9.19 -6.33 -15.07
C ALA A 151 10.03 -7.63 -15.08
N LEU A 152 10.00 -8.38 -13.98
CA LEU A 152 10.67 -9.69 -13.88
C LEU A 152 9.74 -10.86 -14.23
N MET A 153 8.45 -10.72 -13.92
CA MET A 153 7.45 -11.79 -14.06
C MET A 153 6.31 -11.35 -14.97
N GLY A 154 5.54 -12.31 -15.46
CA GLY A 154 4.39 -12.02 -16.31
C GLY A 154 4.76 -11.28 -17.59
N PRO A 155 4.36 -10.00 -17.78
CA PRO A 155 4.55 -9.26 -19.01
C PRO A 155 6.02 -8.90 -19.30
N LYS A 156 6.88 -8.93 -18.28
CA LYS A 156 8.27 -8.48 -18.34
C LYS A 156 8.41 -7.05 -18.87
N ARG A 157 7.55 -6.17 -18.36
CA ARG A 157 7.44 -4.76 -18.74
C ARG A 157 7.29 -3.90 -17.48
N ASP A 158 7.88 -2.72 -17.50
CA ASP A 158 7.65 -1.67 -16.50
C ASP A 158 6.32 -0.95 -16.81
N VAL A 159 5.21 -1.58 -16.42
CA VAL A 159 3.85 -1.12 -16.73
C VAL A 159 3.58 0.26 -16.16
N LEU A 160 3.93 0.49 -14.89
CA LEU A 160 3.75 1.79 -14.23
C LEU A 160 4.60 2.88 -14.92
N GLY A 161 5.83 2.55 -15.29
CA GLY A 161 6.71 3.49 -15.96
C GLY A 161 6.25 3.83 -17.37
N GLU A 162 5.76 2.85 -18.14
CA GLU A 162 5.20 3.08 -19.47
C GLU A 162 3.99 4.04 -19.39
N TYR A 163 3.09 3.76 -18.45
CA TYR A 163 1.90 4.57 -18.23
C TYR A 163 2.24 6.00 -17.75
N SER A 164 3.14 6.12 -16.78
CA SER A 164 3.59 7.41 -16.25
C SER A 164 4.27 8.28 -17.32
N ARG A 165 5.11 7.66 -18.15
CA ARG A 165 5.76 8.37 -19.27
C ARG A 165 4.75 8.88 -20.27
N GLU A 166 3.73 8.09 -20.58
CA GLU A 166 2.72 8.50 -21.56
C GLU A 166 1.82 9.61 -21.02
N LEU A 167 1.39 9.55 -19.75
CA LEU A 167 0.67 10.65 -19.10
C LEU A 167 1.45 11.98 -19.20
N LYS A 168 2.74 11.95 -18.88
CA LYS A 168 3.60 13.14 -18.95
C LYS A 168 3.72 13.70 -20.36
N LYS A 169 3.83 12.87 -21.40
CA LYS A 169 3.85 13.29 -22.81
C LYS A 169 2.58 14.02 -23.22
N HIS A 170 1.45 13.64 -22.64
CA HIS A 170 0.14 14.27 -22.85
C HIS A 170 -0.12 15.48 -21.95
N GLY A 171 0.87 15.92 -21.17
CA GLY A 171 0.73 17.03 -20.23
C GLY A 171 -0.19 16.73 -19.04
N MET A 172 -0.50 15.46 -18.81
CA MET A 172 -1.33 15.02 -17.70
C MET A 172 -0.48 14.78 -16.44
N LYS A 173 -1.08 15.02 -15.28
CA LYS A 173 -0.46 14.72 -14.00
C LYS A 173 -0.51 13.23 -13.72
N VAL A 174 0.53 12.72 -13.04
CA VAL A 174 0.68 11.30 -12.71
C VAL A 174 0.22 11.06 -11.29
N MET A 175 -0.75 10.16 -11.12
CA MET A 175 -1.14 9.60 -9.82
C MET A 175 -0.63 8.16 -9.70
N THR A 176 -0.11 7.80 -8.56
CA THR A 176 0.22 6.42 -8.20
C THR A 176 -0.51 6.04 -6.92
N THR A 177 -1.07 4.85 -6.88
CA THR A 177 -1.86 4.41 -5.73
C THR A 177 -1.22 3.21 -5.06
N PHE A 178 -1.23 3.25 -3.73
CA PHE A 178 -0.65 2.20 -2.90
C PHE A 178 -1.65 1.65 -1.90
N HIS A 179 -1.68 0.32 -1.80
CA HIS A 179 -2.50 -0.44 -0.85
C HIS A 179 -1.65 -1.34 0.06
N HIS A 180 -0.34 -1.37 -0.16
CA HIS A 180 0.59 -2.32 0.46
C HIS A 180 0.79 -2.15 1.98
N ALA A 181 0.24 -1.09 2.60
CA ALA A 181 0.22 -0.94 4.06
C ALA A 181 -0.37 -2.17 4.78
N ARG A 182 -1.20 -2.93 4.09
CA ARG A 182 -1.87 -4.11 4.61
C ARG A 182 -1.17 -5.42 4.29
N LEU A 183 -0.08 -5.40 3.53
CA LEU A 183 0.63 -6.61 3.12
C LEU A 183 1.20 -7.38 4.31
N LEU A 184 1.80 -6.69 5.29
CA LEU A 184 2.39 -7.33 6.47
C LEU A 184 1.39 -8.23 7.19
N GLN A 185 1.73 -9.50 7.35
CA GLN A 185 0.98 -10.41 8.22
C GLN A 185 1.21 -10.09 9.69
N ARG A 186 0.19 -9.53 10.35
CA ARG A 186 0.27 -9.11 11.76
C ARG A 186 -0.17 -10.20 12.72
N TYR A 187 -1.01 -11.11 12.27
CA TYR A 187 -1.57 -12.18 13.09
C TYR A 187 -1.24 -13.54 12.50
N LYS A 188 -0.37 -14.26 13.17
CA LYS A 188 -0.14 -15.68 12.94
C LYS A 188 -1.14 -16.43 13.80
N ASN A 189 -1.94 -17.34 13.20
CA ASN A 189 -2.97 -18.11 13.86
C ASN A 189 -3.96 -17.23 14.64
N THR A 190 -5.00 -16.85 13.99
CA THR A 190 -6.05 -16.00 14.56
C THR A 190 -6.95 -16.80 15.51
N GLU A 191 -6.47 -17.10 16.69
CA GLU A 191 -7.30 -17.48 17.82
C GLU A 191 -7.86 -16.22 18.48
N ARG A 192 -8.85 -15.63 17.86
CA ARG A 192 -9.66 -14.58 18.49
C ARG A 192 -11.12 -15.04 18.49
N PRO A 193 -11.50 -15.86 19.46
CA PRO A 193 -12.85 -16.46 19.52
C PRO A 193 -13.97 -15.44 19.73
N ASP A 194 -13.61 -14.22 20.12
CA ASP A 194 -14.51 -13.08 20.32
C ASP A 194 -14.86 -12.32 19.03
N ARG A 195 -14.24 -12.67 17.90
CA ARG A 195 -14.48 -11.98 16.63
C ARG A 195 -14.80 -12.94 15.51
N PRO A 196 -15.74 -12.57 14.61
CA PRO A 196 -15.99 -13.33 13.40
C PRO A 196 -14.72 -13.48 12.55
N GLU A 197 -14.51 -14.63 11.93
CA GLU A 197 -13.38 -14.96 11.04
C GLU A 197 -13.02 -13.83 10.05
N PHE A 198 -14.03 -13.13 9.54
CA PHE A 198 -13.85 -11.98 8.67
C PHE A 198 -13.02 -10.84 9.28
N TRP A 199 -13.19 -10.57 10.58
CA TRP A 199 -12.54 -9.44 11.27
C TRP A 199 -11.11 -9.75 11.70
N ASP A 200 -10.83 -10.97 12.08
CA ASP A 200 -9.51 -11.39 12.56
C ASP A 200 -8.46 -11.38 11.46
N LEU A 201 -8.90 -11.61 10.22
CA LEU A 201 -8.05 -11.53 9.03
C LEU A 201 -7.96 -10.11 8.45
N TYR A 202 -8.59 -9.12 9.06
CA TYR A 202 -8.79 -7.82 8.44
C TYR A 202 -7.51 -6.99 8.37
N ASP A 203 -6.65 -7.06 9.38
CA ASP A 203 -5.40 -6.29 9.45
C ASP A 203 -4.25 -6.88 8.62
N SER A 204 -4.46 -8.04 8.02
CA SER A 204 -3.54 -8.68 7.10
C SER A 204 -4.26 -9.04 5.80
N HIS A 205 -3.61 -8.87 4.67
CA HIS A 205 -4.26 -9.21 3.40
C HIS A 205 -4.36 -10.71 3.22
N PHE A 206 -3.24 -11.42 3.32
CA PHE A 206 -3.21 -12.86 3.20
C PHE A 206 -3.50 -13.53 4.55
N PRO A 207 -4.41 -14.50 4.59
CA PRO A 207 -4.64 -15.28 5.80
C PRO A 207 -3.44 -16.18 6.10
N TYR A 208 -3.04 -16.25 7.37
CA TYR A 208 -2.03 -17.20 7.80
C TYR A 208 -2.68 -18.55 8.08
N SER A 209 -2.23 -19.59 7.41
CA SER A 209 -2.60 -20.97 7.67
C SER A 209 -1.39 -21.87 7.42
N GLU A 210 -1.08 -22.78 8.32
CA GLU A 210 0.10 -23.66 8.22
C GLU A 210 0.11 -24.53 6.95
N GLU A 211 -1.07 -24.83 6.41
CA GLU A 211 -1.22 -25.64 5.20
C GLU A 211 -1.18 -24.81 3.90
N MET A 212 -1.12 -23.47 3.99
CA MET A 212 -1.20 -22.58 2.83
C MET A 212 0.18 -22.02 2.46
N PRO A 213 0.43 -21.67 1.19
CA PRO A 213 1.66 -21.02 0.79
C PRO A 213 1.88 -19.67 1.49
N THR A 214 0.82 -19.07 2.04
CA THR A 214 0.85 -17.82 2.81
C THR A 214 1.66 -17.92 4.11
N SER A 215 1.89 -19.13 4.63
CA SER A 215 2.72 -19.40 5.82
C SER A 215 4.12 -19.95 5.50
N SER A 216 4.45 -20.02 4.22
CA SER A 216 5.71 -20.60 3.74
C SER A 216 6.94 -19.89 4.32
N ASN A 217 7.97 -20.67 4.66
CA ASN A 217 9.29 -20.15 5.03
C ASN A 217 10.22 -19.91 3.81
N ASN A 218 9.74 -20.18 2.58
CA ASN A 218 10.48 -19.86 1.37
C ASN A 218 10.68 -18.33 1.30
N PRO A 219 11.92 -17.81 1.19
CA PRO A 219 12.19 -16.37 1.21
C PRO A 219 11.39 -15.57 0.17
N MET A 220 11.19 -16.13 -1.02
CA MET A 220 10.40 -15.49 -2.07
C MET A 220 8.92 -15.39 -1.67
N LEU A 221 8.33 -16.50 -1.22
CA LEU A 221 6.91 -16.51 -0.81
C LEU A 221 6.65 -15.67 0.42
N ARG A 222 7.59 -15.61 1.36
CA ARG A 222 7.49 -14.72 2.53
C ARG A 222 7.30 -13.26 2.14
N LEU A 223 8.02 -12.79 1.12
CA LEU A 223 7.88 -11.42 0.62
C LEU A 223 6.51 -11.18 -0.01
N LEU A 224 6.06 -12.06 -0.91
CA LEU A 224 4.76 -11.92 -1.57
C LEU A 224 3.62 -11.91 -0.57
N TYR A 225 3.65 -12.83 0.36
CA TYR A 225 2.54 -13.02 1.30
C TYR A 225 2.65 -12.17 2.58
N GLY A 226 3.65 -11.33 2.69
CA GLY A 226 3.86 -10.46 3.84
C GLY A 226 4.20 -11.19 5.14
N ASN A 227 4.65 -12.45 5.06
CA ASN A 227 5.10 -13.25 6.21
C ASN A 227 6.52 -12.87 6.61
N VAL A 228 6.74 -11.60 6.87
CA VAL A 228 8.01 -10.98 7.25
C VAL A 228 7.87 -10.32 8.62
N THR A 229 8.98 -9.88 9.20
CA THR A 229 8.91 -9.11 10.46
C THR A 229 8.58 -7.63 10.20
N PRO A 230 8.10 -6.89 11.21
CA PRO A 230 7.91 -5.45 11.10
C PRO A 230 9.15 -4.69 10.63
N GLU A 231 10.34 -5.11 11.10
CA GLU A 231 11.63 -4.51 10.74
C GLU A 231 11.99 -4.79 9.27
N GLU A 232 11.65 -5.97 8.77
CA GLU A 232 11.80 -6.34 7.35
C GLU A 232 10.79 -5.61 6.46
N PHE A 233 9.66 -5.13 7.02
CA PHE A 233 8.58 -4.54 6.26
C PHE A 233 8.61 -3.02 6.19
N TYR A 234 8.60 -2.32 7.34
CA TYR A 234 8.30 -0.88 7.33
C TYR A 234 9.33 -0.02 6.61
N GLU A 235 10.61 -0.18 6.92
CA GLU A 235 11.67 0.62 6.28
C GLU A 235 12.05 0.06 4.90
N PRO A 236 12.39 -1.26 4.76
CA PRO A 236 12.90 -1.77 3.49
C PRO A 236 11.81 -1.89 2.41
N ILE A 237 10.63 -2.41 2.76
CA ILE A 237 9.57 -2.67 1.80
C ILE A 237 8.66 -1.45 1.69
N TRP A 238 7.83 -1.17 2.68
CA TRP A 238 6.80 -0.14 2.56
C TRP A 238 7.35 1.24 2.18
N LEU A 239 8.34 1.73 2.92
CA LEU A 239 8.94 3.04 2.64
C LEU A 239 9.89 2.99 1.44
N GLY A 240 10.62 1.88 1.29
CA GLY A 240 11.56 1.68 0.18
C GLY A 240 10.86 1.72 -1.18
N GLU A 241 9.76 1.01 -1.34
CA GLU A 241 8.95 0.97 -2.57
C GLU A 241 8.34 2.32 -2.92
N LEU A 242 7.87 3.06 -1.93
CA LEU A 242 7.40 4.44 -2.13
C LEU A 242 8.52 5.35 -2.65
N LYS A 243 9.71 5.28 -2.04
CA LYS A 243 10.88 6.05 -2.49
C LYS A 243 11.29 5.67 -3.91
N GLU A 244 11.30 4.38 -4.23
CA GLU A 244 11.63 3.87 -5.56
C GLU A 244 10.68 4.43 -6.62
N VAL A 245 9.38 4.48 -6.35
CA VAL A 245 8.38 5.07 -7.26
C VAL A 245 8.54 6.59 -7.37
N ILE A 246 8.83 7.28 -6.28
CA ILE A 246 9.10 8.73 -6.29
C ILE A 246 10.32 9.05 -7.17
N ASP A 247 11.40 8.30 -7.00
CA ASP A 247 12.65 8.53 -7.72
C ASP A 247 12.52 8.24 -9.21
N ASN A 248 11.92 7.11 -9.55
CA ASN A 248 11.85 6.62 -10.93
C ASN A 248 10.78 7.33 -11.76
N TYR A 249 9.63 7.64 -11.16
CA TYR A 249 8.46 8.11 -11.92
C TYR A 249 8.01 9.52 -11.55
N SER A 250 8.48 10.07 -10.43
CA SER A 250 8.16 11.43 -10.00
C SER A 250 6.65 11.73 -10.12
N PRO A 251 5.79 11.02 -9.37
CA PRO A 251 4.35 11.24 -9.40
C PRO A 251 3.98 12.62 -8.88
N ASP A 252 2.85 13.16 -9.34
CA ASP A 252 2.28 14.42 -8.85
C ASP A 252 1.31 14.17 -7.70
N ILE A 253 0.70 12.97 -7.66
CA ILE A 253 -0.17 12.52 -6.59
C ILE A 253 0.28 11.12 -6.15
N ILE A 254 0.42 10.94 -4.83
CA ILE A 254 0.45 9.61 -4.23
C ILE A 254 -0.84 9.43 -3.43
N TYR A 255 -1.59 8.38 -3.76
CA TYR A 255 -2.85 8.07 -3.13
C TYR A 255 -2.75 6.76 -2.34
N PHE A 256 -3.18 6.80 -1.08
CA PHE A 256 -3.31 5.64 -0.23
C PHE A 256 -4.79 5.30 -0.07
N ASP A 257 -5.19 4.18 -0.62
CA ASP A 257 -6.61 3.76 -0.63
C ASP A 257 -7.07 3.14 0.70
N SER A 258 -6.28 3.11 1.72
CA SER A 258 -6.66 2.77 3.10
C SER A 258 -5.49 2.27 3.94
N TRP A 259 -5.77 1.95 5.21
CA TRP A 259 -4.90 1.22 6.12
C TRP A 259 -3.62 1.94 6.56
N LEU A 260 -3.51 3.24 6.34
CA LEU A 260 -2.36 4.00 6.83
C LEU A 260 -2.24 3.99 8.36
N ASN A 261 -3.35 3.72 9.07
CA ASN A 261 -3.33 3.48 10.51
C ASN A 261 -2.48 2.27 10.93
N LEU A 262 -2.18 1.35 10.00
CA LEU A 262 -1.32 0.21 10.24
C LEU A 262 0.18 0.54 10.14
N ILE A 263 0.52 1.72 9.64
CA ILE A 263 1.90 2.17 9.48
C ILE A 263 2.28 3.07 10.65
N PRO A 264 3.37 2.77 11.36
CA PRO A 264 3.84 3.64 12.44
C PRO A 264 4.12 5.07 11.96
N GLU A 265 3.78 6.05 12.79
CA GLU A 265 3.89 7.49 12.48
C GLU A 265 5.27 7.90 11.98
N GLU A 266 6.31 7.28 12.48
CA GLU A 266 7.69 7.50 12.05
C GLU A 266 7.85 7.32 10.53
N TYR A 267 7.30 6.25 9.96
CA TYR A 267 7.45 5.95 8.54
C TYR A 267 6.54 6.84 7.69
N LEU A 268 5.35 7.20 8.18
CA LEU A 268 4.49 8.19 7.54
C LEU A 268 5.20 9.55 7.44
N TYR A 269 5.90 9.96 8.50
CA TYR A 269 6.68 11.19 8.50
C TYR A 269 7.85 11.12 7.53
N LYS A 270 8.65 10.05 7.57
CA LYS A 270 9.78 9.83 6.65
C LYS A 270 9.34 9.85 5.18
N PHE A 271 8.23 9.19 4.86
CA PHE A 271 7.64 9.20 3.53
C PHE A 271 7.27 10.62 3.10
N THR A 272 6.49 11.32 3.94
CA THR A 272 6.01 12.66 3.61
C THR A 272 7.17 13.63 3.41
N GLN A 273 8.16 13.60 4.29
CA GLN A 273 9.36 14.41 4.16
C GLN A 273 10.09 14.12 2.83
N TYR A 274 10.30 12.84 2.53
CA TYR A 274 11.00 12.44 1.30
C TYR A 274 10.28 12.93 0.05
N PHE A 275 8.96 12.74 -0.03
CA PHE A 275 8.16 13.15 -1.19
C PHE A 275 8.14 14.67 -1.39
N LEU A 276 7.99 15.44 -0.30
CA LEU A 276 8.00 16.90 -0.37
C LEU A 276 9.39 17.47 -0.70
N GLU A 277 10.45 16.88 -0.18
CA GLU A 277 11.83 17.29 -0.53
C GLU A 277 12.15 17.00 -2.01
N ASP A 278 11.71 15.87 -2.54
CA ASP A 278 11.84 15.54 -3.95
C ASP A 278 11.07 16.55 -4.82
N ALA A 279 9.83 16.84 -4.45
CA ALA A 279 9.00 17.83 -5.13
C ALA A 279 9.65 19.22 -5.14
N LYS A 280 10.22 19.64 -4.01
CA LYS A 280 10.95 20.91 -3.89
C LYS A 280 12.19 20.95 -4.79
N LYS A 281 12.98 19.88 -4.82
CA LYS A 281 14.15 19.76 -5.72
C LYS A 281 13.77 19.87 -7.18
N LYS A 282 12.60 19.35 -7.56
CA LYS A 282 12.06 19.34 -8.92
C LYS A 282 11.20 20.58 -9.24
N ASN A 283 11.07 21.51 -8.30
CA ASN A 283 10.23 22.70 -8.39
C ASN A 283 8.79 22.39 -8.86
N LYS A 284 8.15 21.42 -8.20
CA LYS A 284 6.77 21.03 -8.52
C LYS A 284 5.92 20.98 -7.28
N GLU A 285 4.62 21.22 -7.46
CA GLU A 285 3.61 21.00 -6.43
C GLU A 285 3.09 19.56 -6.53
N VAL A 286 2.91 18.91 -5.38
CA VAL A 286 2.44 17.53 -5.25
C VAL A 286 1.33 17.41 -4.22
N ALA A 287 0.55 16.35 -4.30
CA ALA A 287 -0.50 16.04 -3.34
C ALA A 287 -0.37 14.61 -2.81
N ILE A 288 -0.72 14.43 -1.55
CA ILE A 288 -0.91 13.12 -0.93
C ILE A 288 -2.40 12.96 -0.65
N PHE A 289 -3.00 11.92 -1.23
CA PHE A 289 -4.39 11.56 -0.99
C PHE A 289 -4.47 10.35 -0.08
N ARG A 290 -5.51 10.29 0.72
CA ARG A 290 -5.87 9.10 1.46
C ARG A 290 -7.37 8.92 1.47
N LYS A 291 -7.82 7.68 1.40
CA LYS A 291 -9.21 7.31 1.63
C LYS A 291 -9.48 7.38 3.13
N GLN A 292 -10.55 8.07 3.52
CA GLN A 292 -11.04 8.02 4.88
C GLN A 292 -11.91 6.79 5.05
N VAL A 293 -11.61 6.00 6.08
CA VAL A 293 -12.42 4.84 6.45
C VAL A 293 -12.95 5.11 7.85
N ASP A 294 -14.09 5.79 7.94
CA ASP A 294 -14.67 6.24 9.21
C ASP A 294 -15.08 5.10 10.15
N SER A 295 -15.24 3.89 9.63
CA SER A 295 -15.75 2.73 10.39
C SER A 295 -14.67 1.73 10.85
N TRP A 296 -13.40 1.92 10.49
CA TRP A 296 -12.38 0.88 10.59
C TRP A 296 -11.17 1.25 11.46
N GLY A 297 -11.37 2.10 12.41
CA GLY A 297 -10.34 2.60 13.30
C GLY A 297 -9.85 4.00 12.93
N ASP A 298 -9.76 4.82 13.93
CA ASP A 298 -9.21 6.17 13.79
C ASP A 298 -7.79 6.07 13.25
N ALA A 299 -7.58 6.58 12.04
CA ALA A 299 -6.24 6.90 11.62
C ALA A 299 -5.62 7.78 12.72
N PRO A 300 -4.35 7.60 13.09
CA PRO A 300 -3.73 8.48 14.09
C PRO A 300 -4.08 9.92 13.77
N ALA A 301 -4.42 10.74 14.77
CA ALA A 301 -4.80 12.15 14.58
C ALA A 301 -3.79 12.91 13.70
N THR A 302 -2.54 12.45 13.67
CA THR A 302 -1.45 12.90 12.82
C THR A 302 -1.65 12.56 11.34
N ALA A 303 -2.31 11.46 11.00
CA ALA A 303 -2.62 11.13 9.62
C ALA A 303 -3.64 12.10 8.98
N ASN A 304 -4.42 12.82 9.80
CA ASN A 304 -5.32 13.87 9.33
C ASN A 304 -4.59 15.15 8.88
N THR A 305 -3.30 15.27 9.16
CA THR A 305 -2.53 16.49 8.90
C THR A 305 -1.64 16.40 7.67
N PHE A 306 -1.46 15.21 7.07
CA PHE A 306 -0.50 15.05 5.97
C PHE A 306 -1.10 14.68 4.62
N ALA A 307 -2.40 14.40 4.55
CA ALA A 307 -3.04 14.00 3.29
C ALA A 307 -4.43 14.64 3.14
N TYR A 308 -4.82 14.92 1.89
CA TYR A 308 -6.19 15.30 1.58
C TYR A 308 -7.09 14.08 1.73
N GLN A 309 -8.22 14.27 2.45
CA GLN A 309 -9.20 13.21 2.60
C GLN A 309 -9.98 13.05 1.29
N VAL A 310 -10.05 11.83 0.82
CA VAL A 310 -10.94 11.42 -0.26
C VAL A 310 -12.13 10.73 0.39
N TYR A 311 -13.30 11.27 0.18
CA TYR A 311 -14.54 10.65 0.64
C TYR A 311 -15.06 9.74 -0.47
N ASP A 312 -15.26 8.46 -0.19
CA ASP A 312 -16.10 7.62 -1.01
C ASP A 312 -17.56 7.96 -0.68
N ASN A 313 -18.23 8.59 -1.62
CA ASN A 313 -19.67 8.67 -1.64
C ASN A 313 -20.17 7.43 -2.43
N GLU A 314 -20.11 6.23 -1.83
CA GLU A 314 -20.86 5.08 -2.29
C GLU A 314 -22.28 5.12 -1.73
#